data_ff05523e0d68a96697f45894009712c0
#
_entry.id   ff05523e0d68a96697f45894009712c0
#
_cell.length_a   1.000
_cell.length_b   1.000
_cell.length_c   1.000
_cell.angle_alpha   90.00
_cell.angle_beta   90.00
_cell.angle_gamma   90.00
#
_symmetry.space_group_name_H-M   'P 1'
#
loop_
_entity.id
_entity.type
_entity.pdbx_description
1 polymer ?
#
loop_
_entity_poly.entity_id
_entity_poly.type
_entity_poly.pdbx_seq_one_letter_code
_entity_poly.pdbx_strand_id
1 'polypeptide(L)'
;MNTAKPRTPKKAKKKLTAAERIAARALAKKKREETKFRNSAKEIFTKSGFSFIASESKEFVLETAEGSRTTELDGVFVYENILVVMEDTCTVAPGPHIAKKQIIFDLALKNKADFIKCLKKNLPDFDEHPKSHKYEIADYELRIVYFSMHSVDSEYVESATRIGIRVVERALANYFHALVKNISVSALYEILNYLKVDYTDVGTAKLSGGSSGALSSYQGFLLPEANSSYPDGFKVVSFYADPASLLKKSFVLRKNGWIEPNLSYQRILDMPKIKSMRQYLSENKRVYLGNIIATLPPTTKIHDIKTSDQLPPSGQLNVKPVRISLPDEYNVVGLIDGQHRVYSYHEGQDSYEPQIERLRIKQNLLITGIIYPETVTEEERTLFEARLFLEINSRQTKVKSALTQEIELIVNPFSGTAVAKAILIKLARKGALKDKLEEHVFDDAKKLKISSIVSYGLKPLVKWEGEDSLFSAWPEDSKKEDILEEKNKQYLNCYIEYCASELNDLLNAVKASHPEAWQIGHESKLLTPTTINGFIKCLRLILENSKDRGFETYKIKLLNVKDFNFAPYKSSHWNQLGIDLYEKFFA
;
A
#
# COMPACT_ATOMS: atom_id res chain seq x y z
N MET A 1 -16.30 72.87 -6.54
CA MET A 1 -15.75 72.53 -5.22
C MET A 1 -15.87 71.07 -5.01
N ASN A 2 -14.73 70.34 -5.17
CA ASN A 2 -14.64 68.89 -5.01
C ASN A 2 -14.24 68.62 -3.54
N THR A 3 -15.17 68.14 -2.73
CA THR A 3 -14.90 67.72 -1.35
C THR A 3 -14.39 66.29 -1.33
N ALA A 4 -13.06 66.10 -1.12
CA ALA A 4 -12.43 64.81 -0.92
C ALA A 4 -12.91 64.18 0.41
N LYS A 5 -13.46 62.95 0.34
CA LYS A 5 -13.79 62.16 1.54
C LYS A 5 -12.52 61.80 2.33
N PRO A 6 -12.53 61.92 3.67
CA PRO A 6 -11.38 61.58 4.49
C PRO A 6 -11.09 60.09 4.43
N ARG A 7 -9.82 59.71 4.14
CA ARG A 7 -9.32 58.35 4.19
C ARG A 7 -9.27 57.87 5.65
N THR A 8 -10.01 56.86 5.98
CA THR A 8 -9.92 56.16 7.26
C THR A 8 -8.50 55.59 7.45
N PRO A 9 -7.85 55.77 8.61
CA PRO A 9 -6.51 55.29 8.85
C PRO A 9 -6.51 53.76 8.87
N LYS A 10 -5.64 53.12 8.04
CA LYS A 10 -5.39 51.69 8.07
C LYS A 10 -4.81 51.32 9.45
N LYS A 11 -5.53 50.51 10.24
CA LYS A 11 -5.03 49.95 11.49
C LYS A 11 -3.66 49.30 11.24
N ALA A 12 -2.63 49.77 11.94
CA ALA A 12 -1.29 49.22 11.87
C ALA A 12 -1.34 47.73 12.25
N LYS A 13 -0.89 46.84 11.35
CA LYS A 13 -0.78 45.41 11.64
C LYS A 13 0.25 45.20 12.75
N LYS A 14 -0.18 44.71 13.90
CA LYS A 14 0.67 44.36 15.04
C LYS A 14 1.80 43.43 14.56
N LYS A 15 3.06 43.82 14.73
CA LYS A 15 4.20 42.95 14.36
C LYS A 15 4.24 41.74 15.31
N LEU A 16 4.12 40.55 14.73
CA LEU A 16 4.19 39.29 15.46
C LEU A 16 5.57 39.12 16.10
N THR A 17 5.62 38.57 17.31
CA THR A 17 6.86 38.12 17.97
C THR A 17 7.54 36.99 17.21
N ALA A 18 8.77 36.65 17.51
CA ALA A 18 9.48 35.54 16.89
C ALA A 18 8.75 34.19 17.13
N ALA A 19 8.25 33.97 18.35
CA ALA A 19 7.49 32.78 18.70
C ALA A 19 6.16 32.68 17.94
N GLU A 20 5.39 33.79 17.84
CA GLU A 20 4.14 33.85 17.07
C GLU A 20 4.38 33.60 15.57
N ARG A 21 5.52 34.07 15.01
CA ARG A 21 5.89 33.78 13.60
C ARG A 21 6.20 32.30 13.38
N ILE A 22 6.89 31.66 14.32
CA ILE A 22 7.21 30.21 14.25
C ILE A 22 5.89 29.43 14.33
N ALA A 23 5.02 29.73 15.28
CA ALA A 23 3.71 29.08 15.42
C ALA A 23 2.82 29.28 14.17
N ALA A 24 2.77 30.49 13.61
CA ALA A 24 2.02 30.78 12.39
C ALA A 24 2.57 30.01 11.18
N ARG A 25 3.89 29.87 11.06
CA ARG A 25 4.52 29.06 10.00
C ARG A 25 4.21 27.57 10.15
N ALA A 26 4.25 27.04 11.37
CA ALA A 26 3.90 25.66 11.67
C ALA A 26 2.44 25.36 11.32
N LEU A 27 1.52 26.24 11.71
CA LEU A 27 0.09 26.14 11.38
C LEU A 27 -0.16 26.21 9.87
N ALA A 28 0.50 27.14 9.18
CA ALA A 28 0.38 27.27 7.72
C ALA A 28 0.92 26.03 7.01
N LYS A 29 2.01 25.44 7.50
CA LYS A 29 2.57 24.21 6.98
C LYS A 29 1.60 23.03 7.18
N LYS A 30 1.02 22.91 8.38
CA LYS A 30 0.01 21.87 8.69
C LYS A 30 -1.19 21.99 7.75
N LYS A 31 -1.78 23.18 7.60
CA LYS A 31 -2.90 23.40 6.66
C LYS A 31 -2.57 23.05 5.23
N ARG A 32 -1.36 23.35 4.75
CA ARG A 32 -0.91 22.95 3.40
C ARG A 32 -0.82 21.42 3.25
N GLU A 33 -0.35 20.73 4.26
CA GLU A 33 -0.26 19.27 4.25
C GLU A 33 -1.65 18.62 4.25
N GLU A 34 -2.58 19.13 5.06
CA GLU A 34 -3.98 18.71 5.08
C GLU A 34 -4.66 18.94 3.73
N THR A 35 -4.54 20.15 3.17
CA THR A 35 -5.08 20.46 1.83
C THR A 35 -4.49 19.56 0.75
N LYS A 36 -3.18 19.30 0.80
CA LYS A 36 -2.52 18.40 -0.15
C LYS A 36 -3.06 16.97 -0.04
N PHE A 37 -3.30 16.48 1.17
CA PHE A 37 -3.85 15.15 1.40
C PHE A 37 -5.26 15.01 0.81
N ARG A 38 -6.16 15.95 1.12
CA ARG A 38 -7.53 16.01 0.58
C ARG A 38 -7.55 16.07 -0.94
N ASN A 39 -6.74 16.96 -1.53
CA ASN A 39 -6.64 17.05 -2.99
C ASN A 39 -6.11 15.74 -3.60
N SER A 40 -5.13 15.10 -2.96
CA SER A 40 -4.61 13.81 -3.44
C SER A 40 -5.67 12.71 -3.39
N ALA A 41 -6.52 12.66 -2.36
CA ALA A 41 -7.63 11.71 -2.27
C ALA A 41 -8.65 11.91 -3.41
N LYS A 42 -9.01 13.16 -3.74
CA LYS A 42 -9.87 13.49 -4.88
C LYS A 42 -9.23 13.16 -6.23
N GLU A 43 -7.94 13.46 -6.39
CA GLU A 43 -7.20 13.16 -7.62
C GLU A 43 -7.13 11.66 -7.93
N ILE A 44 -7.18 10.78 -6.92
CA ILE A 44 -7.21 9.33 -7.11
C ILE A 44 -8.40 8.94 -7.99
N PHE A 45 -9.59 9.44 -7.69
CA PHE A 45 -10.79 9.11 -8.46
C PHE A 45 -10.86 9.89 -9.77
N THR A 46 -10.64 11.19 -9.77
CA THR A 46 -10.80 12.00 -10.99
C THR A 46 -9.78 11.62 -12.07
N LYS A 47 -8.53 11.31 -11.71
CA LYS A 47 -7.51 10.89 -12.68
C LYS A 47 -7.68 9.45 -13.17
N SER A 48 -8.37 8.61 -12.42
CA SER A 48 -8.71 7.25 -12.85
C SER A 48 -10.00 7.17 -13.69
N GLY A 49 -10.64 8.31 -13.99
CA GLY A 49 -11.78 8.37 -14.89
C GLY A 49 -13.15 8.54 -14.23
N PHE A 50 -13.21 8.68 -12.90
CA PHE A 50 -14.45 9.04 -12.23
C PHE A 50 -14.78 10.53 -12.44
N SER A 51 -16.04 10.83 -12.63
CA SER A 51 -16.60 12.18 -12.59
C SER A 51 -16.82 12.60 -11.13
N PHE A 52 -16.31 13.77 -10.74
CA PHE A 52 -16.58 14.36 -9.42
C PHE A 52 -17.90 15.12 -9.45
N ILE A 53 -18.75 14.88 -8.47
CA ILE A 53 -20.01 15.60 -8.26
C ILE A 53 -19.83 16.47 -7.02
N ALA A 54 -20.02 17.78 -7.17
CA ALA A 54 -19.79 18.74 -6.10
C ALA A 54 -20.79 18.53 -4.93
N SER A 55 -20.28 17.96 -3.83
CA SER A 55 -21.03 17.64 -2.62
C SER A 55 -20.59 18.43 -1.38
N GLU A 56 -19.46 19.13 -1.47
CA GLU A 56 -18.84 19.84 -0.35
C GLU A 56 -19.76 20.90 0.25
N SER A 57 -19.74 20.99 1.58
CA SER A 57 -20.54 21.95 2.36
C SER A 57 -22.07 21.83 2.16
N LYS A 58 -22.55 20.69 1.63
CA LYS A 58 -23.98 20.39 1.55
C LYS A 58 -24.36 19.41 2.64
N GLU A 59 -25.42 19.70 3.38
CA GLU A 59 -26.03 18.79 4.31
C GLU A 59 -26.99 17.85 3.57
N PHE A 60 -26.87 16.56 3.82
CA PHE A 60 -27.73 15.51 3.30
C PHE A 60 -28.55 14.94 4.45
N VAL A 61 -29.85 14.95 4.30
CA VAL A 61 -30.77 14.30 5.23
C VAL A 61 -31.22 12.99 4.59
N LEU A 62 -30.68 11.89 5.06
CA LEU A 62 -31.12 10.56 4.65
C LEU A 62 -32.31 10.14 5.49
N GLU A 63 -33.46 10.02 4.86
CA GLU A 63 -34.69 9.52 5.44
C GLU A 63 -34.92 8.08 4.97
N THR A 64 -35.08 7.17 5.91
CA THR A 64 -35.35 5.75 5.67
C THR A 64 -36.42 5.25 6.63
N ALA A 65 -36.92 4.04 6.40
CA ALA A 65 -37.84 3.38 7.34
C ALA A 65 -37.25 3.18 8.74
N GLU A 66 -35.91 3.15 8.86
CA GLU A 66 -35.19 2.98 10.12
C GLU A 66 -34.90 4.31 10.84
N GLY A 67 -35.25 5.44 10.23
CA GLY A 67 -35.08 6.79 10.80
C GLY A 67 -34.42 7.78 9.85
N SER A 68 -34.17 8.99 10.39
CA SER A 68 -33.54 10.09 9.66
C SER A 68 -32.16 10.39 10.25
N ARG A 69 -31.20 10.67 9.38
CA ARG A 69 -29.82 11.07 9.75
C ARG A 69 -29.31 12.15 8.81
N THR A 70 -28.65 13.14 9.40
CA THR A 70 -27.98 14.22 8.65
C THR A 70 -26.49 13.98 8.58
N THR A 71 -25.88 14.19 7.41
CA THR A 71 -24.44 14.12 7.20
C THR A 71 -23.98 15.10 6.15
N GLU A 72 -22.70 15.42 6.19
CA GLU A 72 -21.95 16.06 5.11
C GLU A 72 -21.07 15.00 4.45
N LEU A 73 -20.83 15.15 3.14
CA LEU A 73 -19.99 14.25 2.34
C LEU A 73 -18.84 15.05 1.74
N ASP A 74 -17.60 14.60 1.93
CA ASP A 74 -16.40 15.27 1.41
C ASP A 74 -16.20 15.07 -0.10
N GLY A 75 -16.81 14.03 -0.69
CA GLY A 75 -16.78 13.82 -2.13
C GLY A 75 -17.72 12.72 -2.60
N VAL A 76 -18.31 12.95 -3.77
CA VAL A 76 -19.12 11.98 -4.50
C VAL A 76 -18.53 11.82 -5.89
N PHE A 77 -18.28 10.58 -6.30
CA PHE A 77 -17.64 10.26 -7.59
C PHE A 77 -18.44 9.18 -8.30
N VAL A 78 -18.58 9.30 -9.61
CA VAL A 78 -19.31 8.33 -10.42
C VAL A 78 -18.47 7.91 -11.62
N TYR A 79 -18.39 6.59 -11.84
CA TYR A 79 -17.87 5.98 -13.05
C TYR A 79 -18.85 4.92 -13.54
N GLU A 80 -19.44 5.11 -14.72
CA GLU A 80 -20.55 4.27 -15.21
C GLU A 80 -21.65 4.17 -14.13
N ASN A 81 -21.96 2.98 -13.65
CA ASN A 81 -22.88 2.72 -12.55
C ASN A 81 -22.20 2.60 -11.16
N ILE A 82 -20.90 2.87 -11.06
CA ILE A 82 -20.19 2.79 -9.78
C ILE A 82 -20.22 4.15 -9.10
N LEU A 83 -20.83 4.21 -7.93
CA LEU A 83 -20.96 5.39 -7.09
C LEU A 83 -20.02 5.25 -5.88
N VAL A 84 -19.07 6.16 -5.76
CA VAL A 84 -18.13 6.22 -4.63
C VAL A 84 -18.44 7.43 -3.79
N VAL A 85 -18.71 7.22 -2.51
CA VAL A 85 -18.82 8.28 -1.50
C VAL A 85 -17.54 8.29 -0.69
N MET A 86 -16.90 9.45 -0.65
CA MET A 86 -15.64 9.67 0.05
C MET A 86 -15.87 10.53 1.29
N GLU A 87 -15.25 10.10 2.39
CA GLU A 87 -15.06 10.89 3.60
C GLU A 87 -13.56 11.00 3.88
N ASP A 88 -13.07 12.16 4.25
CA ASP A 88 -11.66 12.34 4.60
C ASP A 88 -11.46 12.95 6.00
N THR A 89 -10.34 12.61 6.63
CA THR A 89 -9.96 13.22 7.89
C THR A 89 -8.46 13.46 8.02
N CYS A 90 -8.13 14.59 8.62
CA CYS A 90 -6.76 14.94 8.98
C CYS A 90 -6.56 14.95 10.52
N THR A 91 -7.53 14.46 11.29
CA THR A 91 -7.41 14.38 12.75
C THR A 91 -6.35 13.37 13.18
N VAL A 92 -5.64 13.67 14.27
CA VAL A 92 -4.58 12.79 14.83
C VAL A 92 -5.17 11.53 15.46
N ALA A 93 -6.43 11.57 15.89
CA ALA A 93 -7.17 10.43 16.44
C ALA A 93 -8.39 10.12 15.55
N PRO A 94 -8.22 9.38 14.44
CA PRO A 94 -9.29 9.14 13.48
C PRO A 94 -10.34 8.12 13.95
N GLY A 95 -10.03 7.26 14.94
CA GLY A 95 -10.92 6.21 15.43
C GLY A 95 -12.32 6.69 15.85
N PRO A 96 -12.45 7.66 16.77
CA PRO A 96 -13.76 8.22 17.14
C PRO A 96 -14.50 8.89 15.97
N HIS A 97 -13.78 9.47 15.03
CA HIS A 97 -14.38 10.09 13.85
C HIS A 97 -15.01 9.06 12.91
N ILE A 98 -14.27 7.99 12.58
CA ILE A 98 -14.81 6.92 11.73
C ILE A 98 -15.98 6.20 12.43
N ALA A 99 -15.90 5.94 13.74
CA ALA A 99 -16.98 5.31 14.49
C ALA A 99 -18.29 6.13 14.40
N LYS A 100 -18.21 7.45 14.48
CA LYS A 100 -19.36 8.33 14.29
C LYS A 100 -19.93 8.25 12.88
N LYS A 101 -19.06 8.23 11.85
CA LYS A 101 -19.48 8.16 10.45
C LYS A 101 -20.02 6.78 10.05
N GLN A 102 -19.59 5.71 10.71
CA GLN A 102 -20.10 4.35 10.46
C GLN A 102 -21.61 4.26 10.61
N ILE A 103 -22.21 5.00 11.54
CA ILE A 103 -23.66 4.95 11.82
C ILE A 103 -24.47 5.36 10.56
N ILE A 104 -24.10 6.46 9.93
CA ILE A 104 -24.82 6.94 8.73
C ILE A 104 -24.45 6.14 7.50
N PHE A 105 -23.21 5.67 7.38
CA PHE A 105 -22.76 4.89 6.25
C PHE A 105 -23.33 3.48 6.25
N ASP A 106 -23.52 2.85 7.41
CA ASP A 106 -24.24 1.58 7.54
C ASP A 106 -25.70 1.74 7.09
N LEU A 107 -26.36 2.81 7.53
CA LEU A 107 -27.72 3.14 7.11
C LEU A 107 -27.80 3.35 5.58
N ALA A 108 -26.85 4.07 5.00
CA ALA A 108 -26.79 4.33 3.56
C ALA A 108 -26.55 3.04 2.75
N LEU A 109 -25.69 2.13 3.23
CA LEU A 109 -25.41 0.86 2.57
C LEU A 109 -26.61 -0.11 2.64
N LYS A 110 -27.31 -0.15 3.78
CA LYS A 110 -28.54 -0.95 3.95
C LYS A 110 -29.70 -0.42 3.12
N ASN A 111 -29.81 0.90 2.98
CA ASN A 111 -30.88 1.59 2.26
C ASN A 111 -30.33 2.29 0.99
N LYS A 112 -29.57 1.54 0.17
CA LYS A 112 -28.86 2.04 -1.02
C LYS A 112 -29.76 2.88 -1.95
N ALA A 113 -30.96 2.38 -2.25
CA ALA A 113 -31.88 3.07 -3.16
C ALA A 113 -32.32 4.45 -2.64
N ASP A 114 -32.67 4.54 -1.37
CA ASP A 114 -33.10 5.81 -0.75
C ASP A 114 -31.95 6.79 -0.61
N PHE A 115 -30.73 6.28 -0.33
CA PHE A 115 -29.54 7.11 -0.31
C PHE A 115 -29.23 7.68 -1.70
N ILE A 116 -29.32 6.89 -2.78
CA ILE A 116 -29.11 7.38 -4.15
C ILE A 116 -30.20 8.39 -4.55
N LYS A 117 -31.45 8.19 -4.17
CA LYS A 117 -32.54 9.19 -4.37
C LYS A 117 -32.22 10.50 -3.63
N CYS A 118 -31.72 10.40 -2.39
CA CYS A 118 -31.30 11.55 -1.61
C CYS A 118 -30.15 12.32 -2.30
N LEU A 119 -29.14 11.62 -2.83
CA LEU A 119 -28.05 12.24 -3.59
C LEU A 119 -28.57 12.93 -4.86
N LYS A 120 -29.39 12.27 -5.67
CA LYS A 120 -29.99 12.85 -6.89
C LYS A 120 -30.80 14.12 -6.59
N LYS A 121 -31.57 14.12 -5.49
CA LYS A 121 -32.36 15.28 -5.06
C LYS A 121 -31.49 16.49 -4.67
N ASN A 122 -30.36 16.24 -4.00
CA ASN A 122 -29.51 17.29 -3.41
C ASN A 122 -28.32 17.70 -4.29
N LEU A 123 -27.98 16.88 -5.30
CA LEU A 123 -26.86 17.10 -6.21
C LEU A 123 -27.39 17.20 -7.65
N PRO A 124 -27.70 18.42 -8.16
CA PRO A 124 -28.26 18.60 -9.51
C PRO A 124 -27.37 17.97 -10.60
N ASP A 125 -26.05 18.04 -10.45
CA ASP A 125 -25.08 17.53 -11.41
C ASP A 125 -24.98 15.98 -11.41
N PHE A 126 -25.73 15.30 -10.53
CA PHE A 126 -25.67 13.83 -10.43
C PHE A 126 -26.08 13.16 -11.74
N ASP A 127 -27.14 13.65 -12.38
CA ASP A 127 -27.65 13.09 -13.64
C ASP A 127 -26.91 13.63 -14.87
N GLU A 128 -25.96 14.57 -14.70
CA GLU A 128 -25.13 15.13 -15.77
C GLU A 128 -23.83 14.34 -15.99
N HIS A 129 -23.50 13.36 -15.13
CA HIS A 129 -22.29 12.56 -15.33
C HIS A 129 -22.37 11.73 -16.63
N PRO A 130 -21.24 11.44 -17.30
CA PRO A 130 -21.24 10.68 -18.53
C PRO A 130 -21.99 9.35 -18.41
N LYS A 131 -22.89 9.07 -19.36
CA LYS A 131 -23.71 7.84 -19.41
C LYS A 131 -24.73 7.67 -18.26
N SER A 132 -25.02 8.69 -17.47
CA SER A 132 -26.02 8.66 -16.39
C SER A 132 -27.40 8.12 -16.86
N HIS A 133 -27.78 8.49 -18.08
CA HIS A 133 -29.04 8.10 -18.72
C HIS A 133 -29.21 6.59 -18.97
N LYS A 134 -28.15 5.81 -18.80
CA LYS A 134 -28.16 4.35 -19.02
C LYS A 134 -28.50 3.54 -17.77
N TYR A 135 -28.50 4.17 -16.59
CA TYR A 135 -28.56 3.46 -15.32
C TYR A 135 -29.78 3.89 -14.50
N GLU A 136 -30.55 2.91 -14.08
CA GLU A 136 -31.58 3.06 -13.08
C GLU A 136 -30.96 3.05 -11.67
N ILE A 137 -31.73 3.46 -10.65
CA ILE A 137 -31.24 3.49 -9.26
C ILE A 137 -30.74 2.11 -8.79
N ALA A 138 -31.41 1.05 -9.23
CA ALA A 138 -31.08 -0.33 -8.89
C ALA A 138 -29.73 -0.78 -9.47
N ASP A 139 -29.32 -0.22 -10.61
CA ASP A 139 -28.08 -0.59 -11.31
C ASP A 139 -26.82 -0.06 -10.60
N TYR A 140 -26.95 1.01 -9.83
CA TYR A 140 -25.80 1.61 -9.16
C TYR A 140 -25.23 0.71 -8.08
N GLU A 141 -23.90 0.60 -8.08
CA GLU A 141 -23.10 -0.02 -7.02
C GLU A 141 -22.51 1.06 -6.13
N LEU A 142 -22.95 1.11 -4.86
CA LEU A 142 -22.47 2.06 -3.87
C LEU A 142 -21.23 1.52 -3.16
N ARG A 143 -20.18 2.34 -3.09
CA ARG A 143 -18.96 2.08 -2.33
C ARG A 143 -18.64 3.28 -1.45
N ILE A 144 -18.24 3.04 -0.22
CA ILE A 144 -17.88 4.07 0.74
C ILE A 144 -16.40 3.93 1.09
N VAL A 145 -15.67 5.03 0.97
CA VAL A 145 -14.23 5.09 1.20
C VAL A 145 -13.90 6.17 2.22
N TYR A 146 -13.21 5.77 3.27
CA TYR A 146 -12.78 6.65 4.34
C TYR A 146 -11.27 6.86 4.26
N PHE A 147 -10.85 8.09 3.95
CA PHE A 147 -9.44 8.48 3.89
C PHE A 147 -8.97 9.05 5.22
N SER A 148 -7.87 8.51 5.75
CA SER A 148 -7.24 9.02 6.97
C SER A 148 -5.81 9.48 6.72
N MET A 149 -5.50 10.72 7.15
CA MET A 149 -4.13 11.24 7.11
C MET A 149 -3.22 10.57 8.15
N HIS A 150 -3.81 9.99 9.20
CA HIS A 150 -3.12 9.28 10.29
C HIS A 150 -3.58 7.84 10.37
N SER A 151 -2.77 6.98 11.00
CA SER A 151 -3.13 5.57 11.18
C SER A 151 -4.39 5.42 12.03
N VAL A 152 -5.24 4.48 11.64
CA VAL A 152 -6.48 4.09 12.33
C VAL A 152 -6.19 2.81 13.11
N ASP A 153 -6.57 2.76 14.37
CA ASP A 153 -6.39 1.55 15.18
C ASP A 153 -7.20 0.38 14.57
N SER A 154 -6.64 -0.84 14.62
CA SER A 154 -7.15 -2.01 13.91
C SER A 154 -8.61 -2.33 14.21
N GLU A 155 -9.06 -2.14 15.47
CA GLU A 155 -10.45 -2.37 15.88
C GLU A 155 -11.46 -1.53 15.09
N TYR A 156 -11.12 -0.26 14.80
CA TYR A 156 -11.98 0.62 13.99
C TYR A 156 -11.93 0.27 12.51
N VAL A 157 -10.76 -0.15 12.00
CA VAL A 157 -10.61 -0.62 10.62
C VAL A 157 -11.44 -1.88 10.38
N GLU A 158 -11.35 -2.85 11.29
CA GLU A 158 -12.12 -4.10 11.23
C GLU A 158 -13.63 -3.83 11.31
N SER A 159 -14.06 -2.97 12.25
CA SER A 159 -15.45 -2.58 12.39
C SER A 159 -15.99 -1.92 11.12
N ALA A 160 -15.25 -0.97 10.54
CA ALA A 160 -15.62 -0.29 9.30
C ALA A 160 -15.69 -1.25 8.11
N THR A 161 -14.69 -2.13 7.99
CA THR A 161 -14.62 -3.11 6.89
C THR A 161 -15.78 -4.11 6.94
N ARG A 162 -16.20 -4.50 8.14
CA ARG A 162 -17.33 -5.43 8.36
C ARG A 162 -18.64 -4.89 7.77
N ILE A 163 -18.87 -3.60 7.82
CA ILE A 163 -20.07 -2.96 7.23
C ILE A 163 -19.87 -2.49 5.78
N GLY A 164 -18.70 -2.75 5.17
CA GLY A 164 -18.43 -2.46 3.78
C GLY A 164 -17.71 -1.14 3.49
N ILE A 165 -17.23 -0.42 4.52
CA ILE A 165 -16.42 0.80 4.35
C ILE A 165 -14.96 0.42 4.08
N ARG A 166 -14.34 1.04 3.06
CA ARG A 166 -12.92 0.90 2.76
C ARG A 166 -12.12 1.99 3.46
N VAL A 167 -11.17 1.60 4.30
CA VAL A 167 -10.30 2.55 5.01
C VAL A 167 -8.99 2.70 4.26
N VAL A 168 -8.69 3.92 3.83
CA VAL A 168 -7.48 4.28 3.09
C VAL A 168 -6.61 5.17 3.97
N GLU A 169 -5.61 4.60 4.59
CA GLU A 169 -4.60 5.34 5.33
C GLU A 169 -3.63 6.06 4.39
N ARG A 170 -2.84 6.99 4.94
CA ARG A 170 -1.94 7.87 4.18
C ARG A 170 -0.99 7.13 3.23
N ALA A 171 -0.40 6.02 3.65
CA ALA A 171 0.52 5.25 2.81
C ALA A 171 -0.19 4.71 1.57
N LEU A 172 -1.39 4.15 1.75
CA LEU A 172 -2.22 3.63 0.67
C LEU A 172 -2.76 4.76 -0.22
N ALA A 173 -3.15 5.90 0.36
CA ALA A 173 -3.54 7.10 -0.40
C ALA A 173 -2.39 7.60 -1.29
N ASN A 174 -1.17 7.67 -0.74
CA ASN A 174 0.02 8.05 -1.50
C ASN A 174 0.32 7.07 -2.63
N TYR A 175 0.12 5.77 -2.38
CA TYR A 175 0.28 4.73 -3.39
C TYR A 175 -0.70 4.94 -4.56
N PHE A 176 -2.01 5.00 -4.30
CA PHE A 176 -3.01 5.23 -5.35
C PHE A 176 -2.77 6.55 -6.08
N HIS A 177 -2.42 7.60 -5.35
CA HIS A 177 -2.11 8.88 -5.96
C HIS A 177 -0.87 8.81 -6.88
N ALA A 178 0.18 8.08 -6.49
CA ALA A 178 1.32 7.81 -7.37
C ALA A 178 0.90 6.97 -8.59
N LEU A 179 0.04 5.98 -8.39
CA LEU A 179 -0.45 5.12 -9.46
C LEU A 179 -1.20 5.93 -10.52
N VAL A 180 -2.20 6.72 -10.11
CA VAL A 180 -2.98 7.54 -11.07
C VAL A 180 -2.16 8.63 -11.73
N LYS A 181 -1.11 9.13 -11.08
CA LYS A 181 -0.13 10.02 -11.73
C LYS A 181 0.71 9.31 -12.80
N ASN A 182 0.94 8.02 -12.62
CA ASN A 182 1.80 7.24 -13.48
C ASN A 182 1.07 6.67 -14.69
N ILE A 183 -0.14 6.16 -14.50
CA ILE A 183 -0.88 5.43 -15.53
C ILE A 183 -2.31 5.94 -15.74
N SER A 184 -2.64 7.09 -15.18
CA SER A 184 -3.91 7.81 -15.37
C SER A 184 -5.14 6.89 -15.30
N VAL A 185 -5.97 6.88 -16.34
CA VAL A 185 -7.21 6.09 -16.42
C VAL A 185 -6.96 4.59 -16.25
N SER A 186 -5.83 4.07 -16.70
CA SER A 186 -5.50 2.64 -16.53
C SER A 186 -5.33 2.20 -15.06
N ALA A 187 -5.26 3.13 -14.11
CA ALA A 187 -5.31 2.84 -12.68
C ALA A 187 -6.71 2.45 -12.18
N LEU A 188 -7.75 2.72 -12.96
CA LEU A 188 -9.14 2.42 -12.65
C LEU A 188 -9.34 0.97 -12.22
N TYR A 189 -8.78 0.04 -12.99
CA TYR A 189 -8.99 -1.39 -12.75
C TYR A 189 -8.46 -1.86 -11.40
N GLU A 190 -7.37 -1.26 -10.94
CA GLU A 190 -6.83 -1.54 -9.62
C GLU A 190 -7.65 -0.89 -8.50
N ILE A 191 -8.19 0.30 -8.74
CA ILE A 191 -9.09 0.98 -7.80
C ILE A 191 -10.40 0.19 -7.69
N LEU A 192 -10.99 -0.29 -8.79
CA LEU A 192 -12.19 -1.13 -8.76
C LEU A 192 -11.96 -2.43 -7.99
N ASN A 193 -10.82 -3.09 -8.20
CA ASN A 193 -10.44 -4.27 -7.43
C ASN A 193 -10.32 -3.97 -5.92
N TYR A 194 -9.69 -2.86 -5.56
CA TYR A 194 -9.63 -2.40 -4.16
C TYR A 194 -11.02 -2.17 -3.57
N LEU A 195 -11.92 -1.57 -4.34
CA LEU A 195 -13.31 -1.32 -3.96
C LEU A 195 -14.15 -2.60 -3.92
N LYS A 196 -13.60 -3.76 -4.30
CA LYS A 196 -14.33 -5.03 -4.48
C LYS A 196 -15.55 -4.86 -5.38
N VAL A 197 -15.31 -4.30 -6.54
CA VAL A 197 -16.28 -4.20 -7.62
C VAL A 197 -15.89 -5.24 -8.67
N ASP A 198 -16.76 -6.20 -8.89
CA ASP A 198 -16.50 -7.26 -9.87
C ASP A 198 -16.65 -6.72 -11.29
N TYR A 199 -15.94 -7.35 -12.24
CA TYR A 199 -15.99 -6.97 -13.65
C TYR A 199 -17.43 -6.98 -14.19
N THR A 200 -18.21 -7.98 -13.80
CA THR A 200 -19.62 -8.16 -14.19
C THR A 200 -20.58 -7.11 -13.65
N ASP A 201 -20.17 -6.36 -12.63
CA ASP A 201 -20.98 -5.31 -12.00
C ASP A 201 -20.76 -3.92 -12.59
N VAL A 202 -19.89 -3.77 -13.60
CA VAL A 202 -19.52 -2.47 -14.15
C VAL A 202 -20.12 -2.26 -15.55
N GLY A 203 -20.78 -1.15 -15.73
CA GLY A 203 -21.15 -0.64 -17.05
C GLY A 203 -22.05 -1.57 -17.85
N THR A 204 -21.66 -1.81 -19.10
CA THR A 204 -22.43 -2.68 -20.01
C THR A 204 -22.47 -4.14 -19.57
N ALA A 205 -21.47 -4.62 -18.84
CA ALA A 205 -21.47 -5.98 -18.29
C ALA A 205 -22.62 -6.16 -17.29
N LYS A 206 -22.86 -5.18 -16.41
CA LYS A 206 -24.00 -5.17 -15.49
C LYS A 206 -25.33 -5.20 -16.23
N LEU A 207 -25.51 -4.36 -17.25
CA LEU A 207 -26.74 -4.26 -18.03
C LEU A 207 -27.03 -5.53 -18.87
N SER A 208 -25.97 -6.27 -19.26
CA SER A 208 -26.09 -7.53 -20.01
C SER A 208 -26.26 -8.78 -19.13
N GLY A 209 -26.56 -8.62 -17.84
CA GLY A 209 -26.75 -9.72 -16.91
C GLY A 209 -25.45 -10.44 -16.53
N GLY A 210 -24.34 -9.72 -16.54
CA GLY A 210 -23.03 -10.26 -16.17
C GLY A 210 -22.36 -11.11 -17.25
N SER A 211 -22.99 -11.24 -18.42
CA SER A 211 -22.41 -11.95 -19.56
C SER A 211 -21.53 -11.01 -20.38
N SER A 212 -20.25 -10.90 -20.03
CA SER A 212 -19.27 -10.39 -20.97
C SER A 212 -18.88 -11.55 -21.89
N GLY A 213 -19.47 -11.62 -23.05
CA GLY A 213 -19.34 -12.76 -23.97
C GLY A 213 -17.98 -12.97 -24.63
N ALA A 214 -16.91 -12.42 -24.14
CA ALA A 214 -15.59 -12.55 -24.71
C ALA A 214 -14.56 -12.97 -23.65
N LEU A 215 -14.46 -14.27 -23.40
CA LEU A 215 -13.24 -14.84 -22.86
C LEU A 215 -12.07 -14.36 -23.73
N SER A 216 -11.09 -13.68 -23.10
CA SER A 216 -9.85 -13.33 -23.79
C SER A 216 -9.13 -14.62 -24.16
N SER A 217 -9.23 -14.99 -25.43
CA SER A 217 -8.72 -16.27 -25.96
C SER A 217 -7.52 -16.01 -26.86
N TYR A 218 -6.42 -16.66 -26.55
CA TYR A 218 -5.14 -16.48 -27.24
C TYR A 218 -4.65 -17.80 -27.79
N GLN A 219 -4.05 -17.78 -28.97
CA GLN A 219 -3.30 -18.92 -29.49
C GLN A 219 -1.86 -18.86 -28.98
N GLY A 220 -1.33 -20.00 -28.54
CA GLY A 220 0.01 -20.09 -28.01
C GLY A 220 0.53 -21.52 -27.94
N PHE A 221 1.56 -21.72 -27.15
CA PHE A 221 2.20 -23.01 -26.93
C PHE A 221 2.18 -23.36 -25.44
N LEU A 222 1.94 -24.62 -25.16
CA LEU A 222 2.08 -25.21 -23.82
C LEU A 222 3.45 -25.88 -23.71
N LEU A 223 4.20 -25.51 -22.67
CA LEU A 223 5.36 -26.24 -22.17
C LEU A 223 4.89 -27.01 -20.92
N PRO A 224 4.78 -28.35 -20.99
CA PRO A 224 4.24 -29.17 -19.90
C PRO A 224 5.26 -29.38 -18.76
N GLU A 225 4.78 -29.92 -17.65
CA GLU A 225 5.57 -30.18 -16.45
C GLU A 225 6.82 -31.03 -16.76
N ALA A 226 6.67 -32.10 -17.56
CA ALA A 226 7.75 -32.98 -17.97
C ALA A 226 8.94 -32.27 -18.66
N ASN A 227 8.70 -31.09 -19.25
CA ASN A 227 9.72 -30.33 -19.98
C ASN A 227 10.12 -29.00 -19.26
N SER A 228 9.44 -28.64 -18.18
CA SER A 228 9.71 -27.39 -17.43
C SER A 228 10.35 -27.63 -16.07
N SER A 229 10.28 -28.86 -15.56
CA SER A 229 10.70 -29.23 -14.19
C SER A 229 10.02 -28.44 -13.07
N TYR A 230 8.90 -27.80 -13.38
CA TYR A 230 8.01 -27.26 -12.33
C TYR A 230 7.25 -28.40 -11.63
N PRO A 231 6.76 -28.17 -10.39
CA PRO A 231 5.93 -29.15 -9.69
C PRO A 231 4.71 -29.58 -10.49
N ASP A 232 4.16 -30.75 -10.19
CA ASP A 232 2.99 -31.31 -10.85
C ASP A 232 1.80 -30.30 -10.84
N GLY A 233 1.13 -30.21 -11.98
CA GLY A 233 -0.02 -29.33 -12.17
C GLY A 233 0.32 -27.89 -12.57
N PHE A 234 1.58 -27.43 -12.42
CA PHE A 234 2.02 -26.15 -12.98
C PHE A 234 2.18 -26.28 -14.50
N LYS A 235 1.74 -25.26 -15.23
CA LYS A 235 1.90 -25.22 -16.67
C LYS A 235 2.53 -23.92 -17.10
N VAL A 236 3.43 -23.96 -18.05
CA VAL A 236 4.00 -22.77 -18.68
C VAL A 236 3.42 -22.63 -20.06
N VAL A 237 2.91 -21.45 -20.38
CA VAL A 237 2.36 -21.12 -21.71
C VAL A 237 3.05 -19.89 -22.29
N SER A 238 3.17 -19.84 -23.60
CA SER A 238 3.63 -18.65 -24.31
C SER A 238 2.59 -18.22 -25.34
N PHE A 239 2.25 -16.95 -25.38
CA PHE A 239 1.25 -16.39 -26.28
C PHE A 239 1.45 -14.89 -26.51
N TYR A 240 0.82 -14.36 -27.55
CA TYR A 240 0.75 -12.92 -27.80
C TYR A 240 -0.58 -12.35 -27.33
N ALA A 241 -0.53 -11.23 -26.59
CA ALA A 241 -1.71 -10.53 -26.13
C ALA A 241 -1.62 -9.03 -26.42
N ASP A 242 -2.76 -8.41 -26.73
CA ASP A 242 -2.84 -6.98 -26.95
C ASP A 242 -2.71 -6.19 -25.64
N PRO A 243 -2.05 -5.02 -25.67
CA PRO A 243 -1.89 -4.20 -24.46
C PRO A 243 -3.20 -3.72 -23.85
N ALA A 244 -4.28 -3.53 -24.61
CA ALA A 244 -5.56 -3.06 -24.09
C ALA A 244 -6.18 -4.10 -23.13
N SER A 245 -6.14 -5.37 -23.52
CA SER A 245 -6.56 -6.48 -22.65
C SER A 245 -5.65 -6.64 -21.44
N LEU A 246 -4.33 -6.54 -21.65
CA LEU A 246 -3.36 -6.67 -20.56
C LEU A 246 -3.50 -5.57 -19.52
N LEU A 247 -3.74 -4.33 -19.88
CA LEU A 247 -3.94 -3.23 -18.94
C LEU A 247 -5.11 -3.46 -17.99
N LYS A 248 -6.18 -4.11 -18.48
CA LYS A 248 -7.35 -4.45 -17.65
C LYS A 248 -7.09 -5.63 -16.71
N LYS A 249 -6.33 -6.61 -17.19
CA LYS A 249 -6.13 -7.89 -16.50
C LYS A 249 -4.86 -7.95 -15.67
N SER A 250 -3.89 -7.05 -15.91
CA SER A 250 -2.60 -7.12 -15.25
C SER A 250 -2.54 -6.36 -13.95
N PHE A 251 -1.86 -6.93 -12.98
CA PHE A 251 -1.40 -6.25 -11.78
C PHE A 251 0.12 -6.48 -11.63
N VAL A 252 0.78 -5.51 -11.00
CA VAL A 252 2.15 -5.70 -10.57
C VAL A 252 2.10 -6.47 -9.27
N LEU A 253 2.86 -7.55 -9.19
CA LEU A 253 2.84 -8.47 -8.05
C LEU A 253 2.80 -7.76 -6.71
N ARG A 254 1.72 -8.04 -6.00
CA ARG A 254 1.43 -7.53 -4.67
C ARG A 254 0.74 -8.66 -3.92
N LYS A 255 1.21 -8.95 -2.76
CA LYS A 255 0.33 -9.62 -1.81
C LYS A 255 -0.80 -8.64 -1.52
N ASN A 256 -2.04 -9.12 -1.32
CA ASN A 256 -3.24 -8.35 -0.96
C ASN A 256 -2.93 -7.08 -0.12
N GLY A 257 -2.16 -6.16 -0.69
CA GLY A 257 -1.57 -5.01 -0.04
C GLY A 257 -2.58 -4.04 0.55
N TRP A 258 -3.84 -4.27 0.19
CA TRP A 258 -4.98 -3.57 0.73
C TRP A 258 -5.45 -4.09 2.09
N ILE A 259 -5.26 -5.39 2.35
CA ILE A 259 -5.74 -6.06 3.58
C ILE A 259 -4.62 -6.14 4.61
N GLU A 260 -3.39 -6.41 4.16
CA GLU A 260 -2.20 -6.47 5.02
C GLU A 260 -1.06 -5.65 4.39
N PRO A 261 -0.98 -4.35 4.66
CA PRO A 261 0.05 -3.46 4.10
C PRO A 261 1.48 -3.94 4.33
N ASN A 262 1.70 -4.70 5.40
CA ASN A 262 3.00 -5.20 5.84
C ASN A 262 3.58 -6.33 4.98
N LEU A 263 2.78 -6.86 4.07
CA LEU A 263 3.17 -7.99 3.23
C LEU A 263 3.19 -7.63 1.74
N SER A 264 3.02 -6.35 1.41
CA SER A 264 3.08 -5.88 0.04
C SER A 264 4.51 -5.54 -0.36
N TYR A 265 5.11 -6.35 -1.20
CA TYR A 265 6.30 -5.94 -1.92
C TYR A 265 5.88 -5.32 -3.26
N GLN A 266 6.37 -4.11 -3.52
CA GLN A 266 6.02 -3.38 -4.73
C GLN A 266 7.26 -2.86 -5.43
N ARG A 267 7.34 -3.13 -6.71
CA ARG A 267 8.19 -2.36 -7.59
C ARG A 267 7.38 -1.16 -8.08
N ILE A 268 7.74 0.03 -7.62
CA ILE A 268 7.12 1.28 -8.10
C ILE A 268 7.31 1.39 -9.60
N LEU A 269 6.23 1.73 -10.32
CA LEU A 269 6.33 2.09 -11.72
C LEU A 269 7.26 3.31 -11.86
N ASP A 270 8.32 3.17 -12.62
CA ASP A 270 9.30 4.22 -12.86
C ASP A 270 8.77 5.15 -13.96
N MET A 271 8.28 6.33 -13.57
CA MET A 271 7.71 7.33 -14.49
C MET A 271 8.65 7.76 -15.60
N PRO A 272 9.91 8.17 -15.30
CA PRO A 272 10.88 8.49 -16.36
C PRO A 272 11.01 7.36 -17.37
N LYS A 273 11.05 6.12 -16.91
CA LYS A 273 11.15 4.94 -17.78
C LYS A 273 9.87 4.75 -18.62
N ILE A 274 8.69 4.83 -18.03
CA ILE A 274 7.42 4.74 -18.76
C ILE A 274 7.33 5.84 -19.81
N LYS A 275 7.64 7.09 -19.45
CA LYS A 275 7.61 8.22 -20.37
C LYS A 275 8.58 8.03 -21.54
N SER A 276 9.82 7.61 -21.27
CA SER A 276 10.80 7.31 -22.32
C SER A 276 10.33 6.17 -23.25
N MET A 277 9.69 5.15 -22.68
CA MET A 277 9.13 4.05 -23.49
C MET A 277 7.93 4.49 -24.32
N ARG A 278 7.05 5.35 -23.80
CA ARG A 278 5.94 5.95 -24.56
C ARG A 278 6.45 6.81 -25.72
N GLN A 279 7.47 7.62 -25.48
CA GLN A 279 8.14 8.39 -26.51
C GLN A 279 8.67 7.48 -27.62
N TYR A 280 9.40 6.43 -27.27
CA TYR A 280 9.92 5.46 -28.22
C TYR A 280 8.81 4.80 -29.06
N LEU A 281 7.72 4.36 -28.41
CA LEU A 281 6.57 3.77 -29.10
C LEU A 281 5.93 4.76 -30.09
N SER A 282 5.75 6.01 -29.67
CA SER A 282 5.17 7.06 -30.52
C SER A 282 6.03 7.38 -31.74
N GLU A 283 7.34 7.49 -31.56
CA GLU A 283 8.30 7.83 -32.64
C GLU A 283 8.55 6.66 -33.58
N ASN A 284 8.83 5.48 -33.03
CA ASN A 284 9.27 4.31 -33.82
C ASN A 284 8.11 3.41 -34.27
N LYS A 285 6.96 3.49 -33.62
CA LYS A 285 5.75 2.67 -33.91
C LYS A 285 6.02 1.17 -33.91
N ARG A 286 7.07 0.71 -33.22
CA ARG A 286 7.47 -0.69 -33.09
C ARG A 286 7.23 -1.21 -31.69
N VAL A 287 6.72 -2.43 -31.60
CA VAL A 287 6.53 -3.15 -30.33
C VAL A 287 7.88 -3.47 -29.67
N TYR A 288 7.91 -3.50 -28.37
CA TYR A 288 9.04 -4.03 -27.60
C TYR A 288 9.07 -5.56 -27.69
N LEU A 289 10.16 -6.12 -28.21
CA LEU A 289 10.32 -7.57 -28.39
C LEU A 289 10.67 -8.33 -27.10
N GLY A 290 10.89 -7.63 -26.00
CA GLY A 290 11.19 -8.29 -24.72
C GLY A 290 10.01 -9.08 -24.19
N ASN A 291 10.29 -10.31 -23.72
CA ASN A 291 9.28 -11.17 -23.11
C ASN A 291 8.72 -10.58 -21.80
N ILE A 292 7.43 -10.77 -21.57
CA ILE A 292 6.75 -10.47 -20.29
C ILE A 292 6.58 -11.78 -19.56
N ILE A 293 7.06 -11.84 -18.32
CA ILE A 293 6.88 -13.00 -17.45
C ILE A 293 5.74 -12.69 -16.50
N ALA A 294 4.75 -13.57 -16.50
CA ALA A 294 3.53 -13.40 -15.72
C ALA A 294 3.09 -14.69 -15.04
N THR A 295 2.31 -14.55 -13.98
CA THR A 295 1.53 -15.65 -13.41
C THR A 295 0.07 -15.50 -13.85
N LEU A 296 -0.58 -16.62 -14.07
CA LEU A 296 -1.95 -16.70 -14.55
C LEU A 296 -2.80 -17.48 -13.53
N PRO A 297 -4.10 -17.12 -13.39
CA PRO A 297 -4.96 -17.74 -12.39
C PRO A 297 -5.21 -19.24 -12.73
N PRO A 298 -5.51 -20.09 -11.74
CA PRO A 298 -5.84 -21.50 -11.96
C PRO A 298 -7.09 -21.69 -12.82
N THR A 299 -7.99 -20.71 -12.86
CA THR A 299 -9.18 -20.67 -13.72
C THR A 299 -8.87 -20.48 -15.22
N THR A 300 -7.59 -20.33 -15.58
CA THR A 300 -7.15 -20.27 -16.98
C THR A 300 -7.40 -21.61 -17.68
N LYS A 301 -8.22 -21.62 -18.73
CA LYS A 301 -8.54 -22.83 -19.49
C LYS A 301 -7.57 -22.98 -20.66
N ILE A 302 -7.09 -24.21 -20.85
CA ILE A 302 -6.25 -24.58 -21.99
C ILE A 302 -7.01 -25.60 -22.83
N HIS A 303 -7.14 -25.34 -24.11
CA HIS A 303 -7.78 -26.25 -25.06
C HIS A 303 -6.79 -26.66 -26.16
N ASP A 304 -6.92 -27.88 -26.60
CA ASP A 304 -6.21 -28.35 -27.79
C ASP A 304 -6.70 -27.54 -29.00
N ILE A 305 -5.76 -27.09 -29.84
CA ILE A 305 -6.10 -26.22 -30.97
C ILE A 305 -6.83 -26.97 -32.08
N LYS A 306 -6.65 -28.29 -32.18
CA LYS A 306 -7.23 -29.12 -33.22
C LYS A 306 -8.60 -29.65 -32.85
N THR A 307 -8.72 -30.20 -31.63
CA THR A 307 -9.97 -30.84 -31.19
C THR A 307 -10.90 -29.86 -30.45
N SER A 308 -10.37 -28.75 -29.98
CA SER A 308 -11.06 -27.78 -29.09
C SER A 308 -11.42 -28.33 -27.71
N ASP A 309 -10.99 -29.54 -27.38
CA ASP A 309 -11.21 -30.14 -26.06
C ASP A 309 -10.35 -29.44 -25.01
N GLN A 310 -10.89 -29.30 -23.81
CA GLN A 310 -10.11 -28.80 -22.68
C GLN A 310 -9.07 -29.86 -22.28
N LEU A 311 -7.82 -29.42 -22.16
CA LEU A 311 -6.75 -30.31 -21.76
C LEU A 311 -6.87 -30.67 -20.27
N PRO A 312 -6.58 -31.93 -19.92
CA PRO A 312 -6.58 -32.35 -18.52
C PRO A 312 -5.55 -31.57 -17.69
N PRO A 313 -5.79 -31.45 -16.37
CA PRO A 313 -4.93 -30.71 -15.46
C PRO A 313 -3.47 -31.12 -15.45
N SER A 314 -3.17 -32.38 -15.68
CA SER A 314 -1.82 -32.97 -15.69
C SER A 314 -1.64 -34.03 -16.79
N GLY A 315 -0.43 -34.59 -16.90
CA GLY A 315 -0.12 -35.69 -17.82
C GLY A 315 0.22 -35.25 -19.24
N GLN A 316 0.51 -34.00 -19.48
CA GLN A 316 0.99 -33.53 -20.78
C GLN A 316 2.49 -33.79 -20.90
N LEU A 317 2.90 -34.48 -21.95
CA LEU A 317 4.30 -34.93 -22.14
C LEU A 317 5.06 -34.12 -23.19
N ASN A 318 4.36 -33.43 -24.09
CA ASN A 318 4.97 -32.75 -25.22
C ASN A 318 4.55 -31.28 -25.33
N VAL A 319 5.48 -30.45 -25.80
CA VAL A 319 5.19 -29.11 -26.21
C VAL A 319 4.20 -29.13 -27.37
N LYS A 320 3.11 -28.37 -27.28
CA LYS A 320 2.08 -28.33 -28.33
C LYS A 320 1.38 -27.01 -28.43
N PRO A 321 0.85 -26.70 -29.63
CA PRO A 321 0.02 -25.52 -29.82
C PRO A 321 -1.32 -25.69 -29.07
N VAL A 322 -1.75 -24.61 -28.41
CA VAL A 322 -2.97 -24.59 -27.58
C VAL A 322 -3.74 -23.29 -27.75
N ARG A 323 -5.01 -23.31 -27.36
CA ARG A 323 -5.82 -22.11 -27.11
C ARG A 323 -5.89 -21.87 -25.61
N ILE A 324 -5.52 -20.65 -25.18
CA ILE A 324 -5.46 -20.22 -23.80
C ILE A 324 -6.59 -19.23 -23.57
N SER A 325 -7.49 -19.51 -22.64
CA SER A 325 -8.61 -18.62 -22.30
C SER A 325 -8.45 -18.11 -20.87
N LEU A 326 -8.19 -16.80 -20.75
CA LEU A 326 -8.12 -16.10 -19.48
C LEU A 326 -9.52 -15.72 -18.99
N PRO A 327 -9.78 -15.71 -17.68
CA PRO A 327 -11.05 -15.23 -17.15
C PRO A 327 -11.25 -13.73 -17.43
N ASP A 328 -12.51 -13.34 -17.57
CA ASP A 328 -12.91 -11.93 -17.72
C ASP A 328 -13.03 -11.26 -16.35
N GLU A 329 -11.86 -11.09 -15.71
CA GLU A 329 -11.74 -10.48 -14.39
C GLU A 329 -10.64 -9.42 -14.42
N TYR A 330 -10.72 -8.45 -13.50
CA TYR A 330 -9.65 -7.48 -13.29
C TYR A 330 -8.50 -8.09 -12.50
N ASN A 331 -7.27 -7.66 -12.83
CA ASN A 331 -6.08 -7.97 -12.04
C ASN A 331 -5.85 -9.47 -11.78
N VAL A 332 -6.00 -10.29 -12.82
CA VAL A 332 -5.76 -11.75 -12.76
C VAL A 332 -4.41 -12.18 -13.32
N VAL A 333 -3.73 -11.29 -14.06
CA VAL A 333 -2.40 -11.54 -14.65
C VAL A 333 -1.34 -10.86 -13.79
N GLY A 334 -0.60 -11.65 -13.01
CA GLY A 334 0.47 -11.16 -12.14
C GLY A 334 1.77 -10.90 -12.92
N LEU A 335 2.19 -9.65 -13.05
CA LEU A 335 3.41 -9.29 -13.78
C LEU A 335 4.66 -9.49 -12.91
N ILE A 336 5.45 -10.51 -13.19
CA ILE A 336 6.75 -10.77 -12.55
C ILE A 336 7.84 -9.87 -13.15
N ASP A 337 7.92 -9.85 -14.49
CA ASP A 337 8.80 -8.95 -15.24
C ASP A 337 8.07 -8.36 -16.45
N GLY A 338 8.52 -7.19 -16.91
CA GLY A 338 7.96 -6.52 -18.08
C GLY A 338 6.85 -5.51 -17.76
N GLN A 339 6.59 -5.18 -16.52
CA GLN A 339 5.55 -4.20 -16.11
C GLN A 339 5.64 -2.87 -16.87
N HIS A 340 6.84 -2.31 -17.07
CA HIS A 340 7.01 -1.05 -17.78
C HIS A 340 6.65 -1.18 -19.27
N ARG A 341 6.81 -2.38 -19.86
CA ARG A 341 6.39 -2.66 -21.24
C ARG A 341 4.87 -2.65 -21.38
N VAL A 342 4.14 -3.26 -20.44
CA VAL A 342 2.68 -3.22 -20.42
C VAL A 342 2.19 -1.79 -20.15
N TYR A 343 2.67 -1.16 -19.08
CA TYR A 343 2.19 0.15 -18.68
C TYR A 343 2.68 1.32 -19.55
N SER A 344 3.63 1.11 -20.46
CA SER A 344 3.93 2.11 -21.50
C SER A 344 2.78 2.33 -22.47
N TYR A 345 1.83 1.40 -22.56
CA TYR A 345 0.59 1.54 -23.32
C TYR A 345 -0.59 2.11 -22.54
N HIS A 346 -0.40 2.59 -21.30
CA HIS A 346 -1.49 3.10 -20.47
C HIS A 346 -2.27 4.23 -21.15
N GLU A 347 -3.55 4.37 -20.78
CA GLU A 347 -4.42 5.47 -21.22
C GLU A 347 -3.98 6.76 -20.53
N GLY A 348 -3.18 7.57 -21.22
CA GLY A 348 -2.58 8.79 -20.70
C GLY A 348 -3.27 10.06 -21.21
N GLN A 349 -2.77 11.20 -20.72
CA GLN A 349 -3.18 12.53 -21.16
C GLN A 349 -1.99 13.31 -21.77
N ASP A 350 -0.89 12.61 -22.06
CA ASP A 350 0.30 13.20 -22.64
C ASP A 350 0.20 13.33 -24.18
N SER A 351 1.14 14.04 -24.77
CA SER A 351 1.19 14.27 -26.23
C SER A 351 1.38 12.99 -27.06
N TYR A 352 1.75 11.88 -26.44
CA TYR A 352 1.96 10.58 -27.09
C TYR A 352 0.66 9.77 -27.20
N GLU A 353 -0.35 10.09 -26.40
CA GLU A 353 -1.59 9.31 -26.30
C GLU A 353 -2.29 9.04 -27.64
N PRO A 354 -2.48 10.00 -28.55
CA PRO A 354 -3.17 9.73 -29.82
C PRO A 354 -2.50 8.65 -30.67
N GLN A 355 -1.17 8.50 -30.55
CA GLN A 355 -0.44 7.45 -31.24
C GLN A 355 -0.47 6.13 -30.44
N ILE A 356 -0.31 6.22 -29.10
CA ILE A 356 -0.32 5.05 -28.21
C ILE A 356 -1.68 4.36 -28.24
N GLU A 357 -2.78 5.10 -28.27
CA GLU A 357 -4.14 4.55 -28.38
C GLU A 357 -4.27 3.61 -29.59
N ARG A 358 -3.76 4.02 -30.75
CA ARG A 358 -3.76 3.19 -31.97
C ARG A 358 -2.89 1.95 -31.83
N LEU A 359 -1.72 2.09 -31.18
CA LEU A 359 -0.79 0.97 -30.97
C LEU A 359 -1.32 -0.03 -29.94
N ARG A 360 -2.07 0.46 -28.95
CA ARG A 360 -2.65 -0.34 -27.84
C ARG A 360 -3.54 -1.48 -28.34
N ILE A 361 -4.31 -1.23 -29.39
CA ILE A 361 -5.20 -2.23 -30.00
C ILE A 361 -4.54 -3.03 -31.13
N LYS A 362 -3.49 -2.49 -31.74
CA LYS A 362 -2.85 -3.08 -32.92
C LYS A 362 -1.69 -4.02 -32.56
N GLN A 363 -0.90 -3.64 -31.57
CA GLN A 363 0.32 -4.36 -31.21
C GLN A 363 0.01 -5.50 -30.23
N ASN A 364 0.90 -6.49 -30.24
CA ASN A 364 0.83 -7.64 -29.36
C ASN A 364 2.16 -7.84 -28.64
N LEU A 365 2.11 -8.13 -27.36
CA LEU A 365 3.24 -8.38 -26.48
C LEU A 365 3.37 -9.88 -26.23
N LEU A 366 4.58 -10.40 -26.26
CA LEU A 366 4.86 -11.79 -25.95
C LEU A 366 4.81 -12.01 -24.44
N ILE A 367 3.97 -12.96 -24.01
CA ILE A 367 3.77 -13.36 -22.61
C ILE A 367 4.30 -14.78 -22.43
N THR A 368 5.11 -15.01 -21.40
CA THR A 368 5.31 -16.31 -20.81
C THR A 368 4.54 -16.36 -19.49
N GLY A 369 3.47 -17.13 -19.45
CA GLY A 369 2.57 -17.25 -18.33
C GLY A 369 2.75 -18.58 -17.58
N ILE A 370 2.80 -18.53 -16.26
CA ILE A 370 2.82 -19.70 -15.39
C ILE A 370 1.42 -19.83 -14.78
N ILE A 371 0.75 -20.95 -15.06
CA ILE A 371 -0.58 -21.29 -14.54
C ILE A 371 -0.41 -22.18 -13.33
N TYR A 372 -1.07 -21.85 -12.24
CA TYR A 372 -1.10 -22.65 -11.01
C TYR A 372 -2.12 -23.77 -11.10
N PRO A 373 -1.88 -24.92 -10.45
CA PRO A 373 -2.94 -25.88 -10.19
C PRO A 373 -3.96 -25.31 -9.20
N GLU A 374 -5.20 -25.77 -9.26
CA GLU A 374 -6.28 -25.33 -8.36
C GLU A 374 -6.05 -25.65 -6.89
N THR A 375 -5.17 -26.61 -6.62
CA THR A 375 -4.79 -27.05 -5.26
C THR A 375 -3.86 -26.08 -4.54
N VAL A 376 -3.22 -25.13 -5.25
CA VAL A 376 -2.28 -24.16 -4.65
C VAL A 376 -3.05 -23.09 -3.90
N THR A 377 -2.78 -22.96 -2.61
CA THR A 377 -3.35 -21.94 -1.76
C THR A 377 -2.86 -20.53 -2.14
N GLU A 378 -3.58 -19.49 -1.72
CA GLU A 378 -3.16 -18.11 -1.96
C GLU A 378 -1.81 -17.79 -1.31
N GLU A 379 -1.51 -18.36 -0.14
CA GLU A 379 -0.23 -18.21 0.55
C GLU A 379 0.92 -18.83 -0.25
N GLU A 380 0.76 -20.07 -0.72
CA GLU A 380 1.74 -20.76 -1.55
C GLU A 380 1.98 -20.04 -2.87
N ARG A 381 0.92 -19.54 -3.51
CA ARG A 381 1.02 -18.75 -4.74
C ARG A 381 1.84 -17.48 -4.49
N THR A 382 1.54 -16.75 -3.41
CA THR A 382 2.27 -15.54 -3.04
C THR A 382 3.75 -15.82 -2.79
N LEU A 383 4.05 -16.93 -2.09
CA LEU A 383 5.41 -17.37 -1.82
C LEU A 383 6.17 -17.71 -3.11
N PHE A 384 5.53 -18.47 -4.01
CA PHE A 384 6.10 -18.82 -5.31
C PHE A 384 6.42 -17.55 -6.14
N GLU A 385 5.46 -16.64 -6.24
CA GLU A 385 5.62 -15.39 -6.98
C GLU A 385 6.77 -14.52 -6.42
N ALA A 386 6.86 -14.42 -5.09
CA ALA A 386 7.93 -13.69 -4.43
C ALA A 386 9.32 -14.27 -4.72
N ARG A 387 9.44 -15.61 -4.69
CA ARG A 387 10.68 -16.32 -5.04
C ARG A 387 11.06 -16.11 -6.50
N LEU A 388 10.11 -16.30 -7.40
CA LEU A 388 10.31 -16.10 -8.83
C LEU A 388 10.72 -14.65 -9.16
N PHE A 389 10.10 -13.66 -8.49
CA PHE A 389 10.47 -12.27 -8.63
C PHE A 389 11.94 -12.01 -8.21
N LEU A 390 12.38 -12.57 -7.07
CA LEU A 390 13.76 -12.45 -6.63
C LEU A 390 14.73 -13.12 -7.61
N GLU A 391 14.41 -14.31 -8.07
CA GLU A 391 15.24 -15.08 -9.00
C GLU A 391 15.49 -14.29 -10.29
N ILE A 392 14.44 -13.75 -10.89
CA ILE A 392 14.53 -13.02 -12.15
C ILE A 392 15.22 -11.65 -11.97
N ASN A 393 14.88 -10.92 -10.91
CA ASN A 393 15.34 -9.53 -10.75
C ASN A 393 16.69 -9.41 -10.03
N SER A 394 17.10 -10.36 -9.18
CA SER A 394 18.38 -10.30 -8.46
C SER A 394 19.60 -10.31 -9.36
N ARG A 395 19.49 -10.93 -10.53
CA ARG A 395 20.58 -11.03 -11.52
C ARG A 395 20.64 -9.83 -12.48
N GLN A 396 19.57 -9.04 -12.60
CA GLN A 396 19.50 -7.93 -13.58
C GLN A 396 19.87 -6.58 -13.00
N THR A 397 19.43 -6.28 -11.78
CA THR A 397 19.71 -5.01 -11.08
C THR A 397 19.67 -5.24 -9.57
N LYS A 398 20.54 -4.55 -8.83
CA LYS A 398 20.54 -4.60 -7.36
C LYS A 398 19.16 -4.14 -6.82
N VAL A 399 18.39 -5.07 -6.30
CA VAL A 399 17.09 -4.78 -5.66
C VAL A 399 17.34 -3.87 -4.47
N LYS A 400 16.53 -2.82 -4.30
CA LYS A 400 16.66 -1.90 -3.16
C LYS A 400 16.51 -2.68 -1.85
N SER A 401 17.37 -2.41 -0.88
CA SER A 401 17.40 -3.05 0.43
C SER A 401 16.03 -3.11 1.13
N ALA A 402 15.25 -2.03 1.07
CA ALA A 402 13.90 -2.00 1.64
C ALA A 402 12.96 -3.04 1.01
N LEU A 403 12.99 -3.18 -0.32
CA LEU A 403 12.18 -4.17 -1.04
C LEU A 403 12.63 -5.60 -0.73
N THR A 404 13.95 -5.83 -0.64
CA THR A 404 14.49 -7.14 -0.24
C THR A 404 14.00 -7.53 1.15
N GLN A 405 14.01 -6.59 2.11
CA GLN A 405 13.52 -6.82 3.46
C GLN A 405 12.00 -7.12 3.51
N GLU A 406 11.21 -6.51 2.64
CA GLU A 406 9.77 -6.81 2.53
C GLU A 406 9.52 -8.21 1.95
N ILE A 407 10.26 -8.59 0.92
CA ILE A 407 10.16 -9.92 0.33
C ILE A 407 10.61 -11.00 1.33
N GLU A 408 11.64 -10.73 2.13
CA GLU A 408 12.14 -11.64 3.16
C GLU A 408 11.07 -11.99 4.21
N LEU A 409 10.18 -11.04 4.56
CA LEU A 409 9.03 -11.33 5.43
C LEU A 409 8.12 -12.45 4.89
N ILE A 410 8.01 -12.56 3.58
CA ILE A 410 7.14 -13.52 2.91
C ILE A 410 7.88 -14.84 2.70
N VAL A 411 9.10 -14.76 2.15
CA VAL A 411 9.87 -15.92 1.70
C VAL A 411 10.50 -16.67 2.86
N ASN A 412 10.97 -15.94 3.89
CA ASN A 412 11.68 -16.49 5.04
C ASN A 412 11.33 -15.75 6.33
N PRO A 413 10.12 -15.91 6.87
CA PRO A 413 9.64 -15.16 8.04
C PRO A 413 10.47 -15.40 9.31
N PHE A 414 11.22 -16.51 9.37
CA PHE A 414 12.11 -16.87 10.48
C PHE A 414 13.53 -16.31 10.32
N SER A 415 13.84 -15.58 9.25
CA SER A 415 15.13 -14.92 9.14
C SER A 415 15.22 -13.73 10.11
N GLY A 416 16.42 -13.47 10.65
CA GLY A 416 16.63 -12.32 11.51
C GLY A 416 16.26 -10.97 10.85
N THR A 417 16.31 -10.89 9.52
CA THR A 417 15.86 -9.72 8.75
C THR A 417 14.34 -9.58 8.78
N ALA A 418 13.61 -10.69 8.58
CA ALA A 418 12.16 -10.72 8.63
C ALA A 418 11.63 -10.39 10.02
N VAL A 419 12.19 -11.02 11.06
CA VAL A 419 11.85 -10.76 12.47
C VAL A 419 12.09 -9.29 12.83
N ALA A 420 13.27 -8.73 12.48
CA ALA A 420 13.60 -7.33 12.71
C ALA A 420 12.62 -6.37 12.00
N LYS A 421 12.25 -6.68 10.76
CA LYS A 421 11.25 -5.90 10.01
C LYS A 421 9.88 -5.97 10.66
N ALA A 422 9.42 -7.16 11.07
CA ALA A 422 8.14 -7.36 11.74
C ALA A 422 8.02 -6.56 13.06
N ILE A 423 9.09 -6.52 13.85
CA ILE A 423 9.16 -5.71 15.07
C ILE A 423 8.98 -4.22 14.76
N LEU A 424 9.68 -3.69 13.75
CA LEU A 424 9.55 -2.26 13.38
C LEU A 424 8.15 -1.91 12.90
N ILE A 425 7.48 -2.80 12.18
CA ILE A 425 6.08 -2.61 11.77
C ILE A 425 5.16 -2.46 13.00
N LYS A 426 5.36 -3.27 14.04
CA LYS A 426 4.60 -3.12 15.29
C LYS A 426 4.90 -1.81 16.00
N LEU A 427 6.18 -1.41 16.10
CA LEU A 427 6.61 -0.15 16.71
C LEU A 427 6.13 1.09 15.94
N ALA A 428 5.96 0.99 14.62
CA ALA A 428 5.40 2.06 13.80
C ALA A 428 3.93 2.37 14.11
N ARG A 429 3.20 1.38 14.61
CA ARG A 429 1.76 1.49 14.90
C ARG A 429 1.45 1.78 16.36
N LYS A 430 2.35 1.42 17.28
CA LYS A 430 2.11 1.58 18.72
C LYS A 430 3.40 2.01 19.44
N GLY A 431 3.28 2.92 20.41
CA GLY A 431 4.34 3.31 21.33
C GLY A 431 5.17 4.51 20.89
N ALA A 432 6.45 4.52 21.24
CA ALA A 432 7.34 5.67 21.07
C ALA A 432 7.55 6.06 19.60
N LEU A 433 7.56 5.09 18.69
CA LEU A 433 7.81 5.30 17.26
C LEU A 433 6.52 5.35 16.40
N LYS A 434 5.33 5.38 17.03
CA LYS A 434 4.07 5.50 16.30
C LYS A 434 4.12 6.66 15.30
N ASP A 435 3.78 6.39 14.04
CA ASP A 435 3.77 7.34 12.91
C ASP A 435 5.13 7.98 12.55
N LYS A 436 6.24 7.49 13.13
CA LYS A 436 7.59 8.04 12.88
C LYS A 436 8.41 7.24 11.86
N LEU A 437 8.09 5.98 11.67
CA LEU A 437 8.83 5.07 10.79
C LEU A 437 8.20 4.99 9.40
N GLU A 438 9.04 4.79 8.38
CA GLU A 438 8.62 4.44 7.03
C GLU A 438 8.17 2.97 7.02
N GLU A 439 6.87 2.72 6.98
CA GLU A 439 6.31 1.37 6.86
C GLU A 439 6.34 0.89 5.42
N HIS A 440 6.12 1.81 4.47
CA HIS A 440 6.03 1.54 3.05
C HIS A 440 6.90 2.50 2.23
N VAL A 441 7.29 2.05 1.05
CA VAL A 441 8.04 2.86 0.06
C VAL A 441 7.27 4.15 -0.32
N PHE A 442 5.96 4.18 -0.11
CA PHE A 442 5.07 5.31 -0.40
C PHE A 442 4.83 6.24 0.79
N ASP A 443 5.46 5.96 1.92
CA ASP A 443 5.37 6.83 3.07
C ASP A 443 6.01 8.20 2.81
N ASP A 444 5.67 9.16 3.66
CA ASP A 444 6.24 10.50 3.57
C ASP A 444 7.77 10.42 3.70
N ALA A 445 8.48 11.06 2.76
CA ALA A 445 9.95 11.15 2.79
C ALA A 445 10.52 11.76 4.09
N LYS A 446 9.67 12.35 4.94
CA LYS A 446 10.03 12.87 6.26
C LYS A 446 10.08 11.79 7.35
N LYS A 447 9.49 10.61 7.12
CA LYS A 447 9.57 9.49 8.07
C LYS A 447 10.98 8.91 8.12
N LEU A 448 11.32 8.26 9.22
CA LEU A 448 12.62 7.61 9.41
C LEU A 448 12.71 6.36 8.55
N LYS A 449 13.77 6.27 7.75
CA LYS A 449 14.05 5.09 6.94
C LYS A 449 14.44 3.90 7.83
N ILE A 450 13.71 2.81 7.68
CA ILE A 450 13.88 1.63 8.55
C ILE A 450 14.95 0.65 8.09
N SER A 451 15.36 0.67 6.81
CA SER A 451 16.28 -0.34 6.26
C SER A 451 17.59 -0.46 7.02
N SER A 452 18.14 0.66 7.51
CA SER A 452 19.37 0.66 8.34
C SER A 452 19.09 0.15 9.75
N ILE A 453 17.92 0.45 10.33
CA ILE A 453 17.53 -0.02 11.67
C ILE A 453 17.35 -1.55 11.65
N VAL A 454 16.71 -2.08 10.61
CA VAL A 454 16.61 -3.52 10.39
C VAL A 454 18.00 -4.17 10.32
N SER A 455 18.87 -3.66 9.42
CA SER A 455 20.12 -4.33 9.09
C SER A 455 21.19 -4.22 10.17
N TYR A 456 21.32 -3.06 10.77
CA TYR A 456 22.43 -2.76 11.69
C TYR A 456 22.03 -2.81 13.17
N GLY A 457 20.83 -2.37 13.51
CA GLY A 457 20.34 -2.39 14.89
C GLY A 457 19.70 -3.71 15.27
N LEU A 458 18.55 -4.00 14.66
CA LEU A 458 17.65 -5.07 15.12
C LEU A 458 18.11 -6.47 14.75
N LYS A 459 18.59 -6.72 13.51
CA LYS A 459 19.01 -8.06 13.09
C LYS A 459 20.02 -8.69 14.05
N PRO A 460 21.05 -7.99 14.55
CA PRO A 460 21.93 -8.54 15.57
C PRO A 460 21.28 -8.73 16.95
N LEU A 461 20.28 -7.92 17.31
CA LEU A 461 19.57 -8.02 18.60
C LEU A 461 18.64 -9.23 18.65
N VAL A 462 18.07 -9.64 17.50
CA VAL A 462 17.06 -10.71 17.41
C VAL A 462 17.60 -12.02 16.84
N LYS A 463 18.93 -12.19 16.80
CA LYS A 463 19.58 -13.44 16.40
C LYS A 463 19.17 -14.58 17.36
N TRP A 464 19.16 -15.80 16.85
CA TRP A 464 18.70 -16.99 17.60
C TRP A 464 19.64 -17.43 18.70
N GLU A 465 20.86 -16.89 18.77
CA GLU A 465 21.92 -17.27 19.72
C GLU A 465 22.66 -16.03 20.23
N GLY A 466 23.33 -16.16 21.38
CA GLY A 466 24.22 -15.17 21.98
C GLY A 466 23.62 -14.40 23.15
N GLU A 467 24.45 -14.10 24.15
CA GLU A 467 24.07 -13.41 25.38
C GLU A 467 23.53 -12.00 25.16
N ASP A 468 23.91 -11.35 24.05
CA ASP A 468 23.44 -10.04 23.61
C ASP A 468 22.15 -10.09 22.76
N SER A 469 21.44 -11.23 22.75
CA SER A 469 20.21 -11.45 21.99
C SER A 469 18.97 -11.44 22.88
N LEU A 470 17.89 -10.81 22.39
CA LEU A 470 16.58 -10.90 23.03
C LEU A 470 16.00 -12.32 22.99
N PHE A 471 16.41 -13.17 22.05
CA PHE A 471 15.96 -14.55 21.98
C PHE A 471 16.48 -15.34 23.20
N SER A 472 17.76 -15.18 23.53
CA SER A 472 18.34 -15.82 24.72
C SER A 472 17.70 -15.30 26.01
N ALA A 473 17.37 -14.02 26.06
CA ALA A 473 16.74 -13.37 27.22
C ALA A 473 15.21 -13.60 27.33
N TRP A 474 14.57 -14.17 26.32
CA TRP A 474 13.14 -14.46 26.35
C TRP A 474 12.84 -15.65 27.27
N PRO A 475 11.92 -15.51 28.28
CA PRO A 475 11.76 -16.52 29.34
C PRO A 475 10.92 -17.74 28.95
N GLU A 476 10.64 -17.98 27.65
CA GLU A 476 9.71 -18.99 27.17
C GLU A 476 10.46 -20.14 26.45
N ASP A 477 11.23 -20.94 27.20
CA ASP A 477 12.14 -21.92 26.61
C ASP A 477 11.46 -22.96 25.72
N SER A 478 10.30 -23.49 26.09
CA SER A 478 9.55 -24.43 25.26
C SER A 478 9.14 -23.84 23.91
N LYS A 479 8.75 -22.56 23.90
CA LYS A 479 8.39 -21.88 22.65
C LYS A 479 9.60 -21.58 21.78
N LYS A 480 10.80 -21.43 22.38
CA LYS A 480 12.06 -21.26 21.62
C LYS A 480 12.37 -22.51 20.79
N GLU A 481 12.24 -23.71 21.39
CA GLU A 481 12.46 -24.99 20.70
C GLU A 481 11.49 -25.12 19.52
N ASP A 482 10.19 -24.89 19.72
CA ASP A 482 9.18 -24.98 18.66
C ASP A 482 9.44 -23.96 17.52
N ILE A 483 9.98 -22.76 17.82
CA ILE A 483 10.38 -21.80 16.78
C ILE A 483 11.54 -22.32 15.94
N LEU A 484 12.55 -22.91 16.58
CA LEU A 484 13.78 -23.36 15.92
C LEU A 484 13.57 -24.64 15.12
N GLU A 485 12.87 -25.62 15.70
CA GLU A 485 12.70 -26.96 15.13
C GLU A 485 11.47 -27.01 14.22
N GLU A 486 10.29 -26.62 14.71
CA GLU A 486 9.02 -26.79 14.00
C GLU A 486 8.62 -25.58 13.15
N LYS A 487 9.35 -24.47 13.23
CA LYS A 487 9.02 -23.21 12.55
C LYS A 487 7.62 -22.72 12.88
N ASN A 488 7.25 -22.76 14.15
CA ASN A 488 5.93 -22.37 14.64
C ASN A 488 5.69 -20.86 14.52
N LYS A 489 4.82 -20.47 13.60
CA LYS A 489 4.51 -19.06 13.30
C LYS A 489 3.82 -18.35 14.47
N GLN A 490 2.99 -19.05 15.25
CA GLN A 490 2.28 -18.46 16.39
C GLN A 490 3.28 -18.05 17.48
N TYR A 491 4.23 -18.91 17.81
CA TYR A 491 5.25 -18.62 18.81
C TYR A 491 6.27 -17.58 18.33
N LEU A 492 6.56 -17.58 17.02
CA LEU A 492 7.32 -16.50 16.42
C LEU A 492 6.65 -15.13 16.64
N ASN A 493 5.32 -15.04 16.51
CA ASN A 493 4.59 -13.80 16.80
C ASN A 493 4.67 -13.43 18.28
N CYS A 494 4.62 -14.38 19.21
CA CYS A 494 4.84 -14.12 20.64
C CYS A 494 6.25 -13.52 20.90
N TYR A 495 7.27 -14.08 20.26
CA TYR A 495 8.63 -13.55 20.35
C TYR A 495 8.74 -12.13 19.77
N ILE A 496 8.13 -11.87 18.61
CA ILE A 496 8.09 -10.52 18.00
C ILE A 496 7.42 -9.51 18.93
N GLU A 497 6.32 -9.89 19.61
CA GLU A 497 5.65 -9.05 20.60
C GLU A 497 6.55 -8.75 21.81
N TYR A 498 7.22 -9.76 22.33
CA TYR A 498 8.19 -9.59 23.41
C TYR A 498 9.30 -8.59 23.01
N CYS A 499 9.91 -8.77 21.85
CA CYS A 499 10.94 -7.86 21.34
C CYS A 499 10.42 -6.42 21.16
N ALA A 500 9.21 -6.28 20.62
CA ALA A 500 8.58 -4.97 20.42
C ALA A 500 8.31 -4.27 21.77
N SER A 501 7.89 -5.02 22.80
CA SER A 501 7.67 -4.50 24.15
C SER A 501 8.96 -4.01 24.78
N GLU A 502 10.03 -4.81 24.78
CA GLU A 502 11.35 -4.44 25.32
C GLU A 502 11.92 -3.17 24.68
N LEU A 503 11.86 -3.08 23.36
CA LEU A 503 12.30 -1.89 22.63
C LEU A 503 11.42 -0.68 22.94
N ASN A 504 10.13 -0.88 23.09
CA ASN A 504 9.20 0.18 23.39
C ASN A 504 9.40 0.75 24.80
N ASP A 505 9.73 -0.08 25.77
CA ASP A 505 10.07 0.33 27.13
C ASP A 505 11.32 1.23 27.13
N LEU A 506 12.39 0.82 26.43
CA LEU A 506 13.59 1.62 26.31
C LEU A 506 13.31 2.96 25.61
N LEU A 507 12.65 2.93 24.45
CA LEU A 507 12.41 4.13 23.65
C LEU A 507 11.39 5.08 24.29
N ASN A 508 10.41 4.58 25.04
CA ASN A 508 9.50 5.41 25.83
C ASN A 508 10.22 6.09 27.00
N ALA A 509 11.18 5.42 27.65
CA ALA A 509 12.01 6.03 28.69
C ALA A 509 12.83 7.20 28.13
N VAL A 510 13.46 7.02 26.94
CA VAL A 510 14.17 8.11 26.24
C VAL A 510 13.22 9.26 25.89
N LYS A 511 12.06 8.94 25.33
CA LYS A 511 11.03 9.94 24.98
C LYS A 511 10.54 10.72 26.20
N ALA A 512 10.33 10.03 27.33
CA ALA A 512 9.87 10.65 28.58
C ALA A 512 10.91 11.63 29.16
N SER A 513 12.20 11.35 28.98
CA SER A 513 13.28 12.23 29.48
C SER A 513 13.45 13.51 28.66
N HIS A 514 13.06 13.51 27.37
CA HIS A 514 13.19 14.66 26.49
C HIS A 514 12.06 14.73 25.42
N PRO A 515 10.82 14.98 25.84
CA PRO A 515 9.64 14.91 24.93
C PRO A 515 9.70 15.90 23.75
N GLU A 516 10.23 17.10 23.99
CA GLU A 516 10.30 18.13 22.94
C GLU A 516 11.26 17.74 21.82
N ALA A 517 12.34 17.03 22.15
CA ALA A 517 13.35 16.57 21.20
C ALA A 517 12.93 15.30 20.45
N TRP A 518 11.84 14.63 20.88
CA TRP A 518 11.34 13.42 20.21
C TRP A 518 10.60 13.74 18.90
N GLN A 519 11.26 14.51 18.04
CA GLN A 519 10.76 14.96 16.75
C GLN A 519 11.81 14.73 15.65
N ILE A 520 11.35 14.27 14.50
CA ILE A 520 12.22 14.08 13.33
C ILE A 520 12.72 15.44 12.85
N GLY A 521 14.04 15.57 12.70
CA GLY A 521 14.68 16.82 12.27
C GLY A 521 14.92 17.83 13.40
N HIS A 522 14.73 17.44 14.67
CA HIS A 522 15.12 18.26 15.81
C HIS A 522 16.64 18.40 15.89
N GLU A 523 17.14 19.55 16.34
CA GLU A 523 18.59 19.88 16.40
C GLU A 523 19.40 18.93 17.26
N SER A 524 18.81 18.38 18.35
CA SER A 524 19.46 17.39 19.22
C SER A 524 19.81 16.07 18.52
N LYS A 525 19.21 15.78 17.35
CA LYS A 525 19.33 14.50 16.62
C LYS A 525 18.93 13.27 17.42
N LEU A 526 18.14 13.42 18.48
CA LEU A 526 17.68 12.33 19.35
C LEU A 526 16.84 11.30 18.57
N LEU A 527 15.99 11.74 17.64
CA LEU A 527 15.17 10.87 16.82
C LEU A 527 15.71 10.76 15.39
N THR A 528 16.76 9.95 15.24
CA THR A 528 17.38 9.61 13.95
C THR A 528 17.62 8.10 13.85
N PRO A 529 17.79 7.52 12.66
CA PRO A 529 18.14 6.11 12.51
C PRO A 529 19.46 5.74 13.22
N THR A 530 20.45 6.65 13.23
CA THR A 530 21.72 6.47 13.92
C THR A 530 21.54 6.36 15.43
N THR A 531 20.73 7.23 16.00
CA THR A 531 20.46 7.26 17.45
C THR A 531 19.64 6.05 17.89
N ILE A 532 18.65 5.65 17.10
CA ILE A 532 17.88 4.42 17.37
C ILE A 532 18.79 3.19 17.34
N ASN A 533 19.67 3.07 16.33
CA ASN A 533 20.66 2.00 16.28
C ASN A 533 21.62 2.02 17.47
N GLY A 534 22.02 3.22 17.94
CA GLY A 534 22.82 3.39 19.15
C GLY A 534 22.12 2.86 20.41
N PHE A 535 20.84 3.21 20.62
CA PHE A 535 20.05 2.67 21.74
C PHE A 535 19.85 1.15 21.65
N ILE A 536 19.66 0.61 20.44
CA ILE A 536 19.58 -0.83 20.23
C ILE A 536 20.92 -1.51 20.56
N LYS A 537 22.07 -0.92 20.17
CA LYS A 537 23.38 -1.44 20.57
C LYS A 537 23.59 -1.35 22.08
N CYS A 538 23.17 -0.27 22.72
CA CYS A 538 23.18 -0.13 24.17
C CYS A 538 22.36 -1.24 24.84
N LEU A 539 21.16 -1.55 24.35
CA LEU A 539 20.33 -2.67 24.84
C LEU A 539 21.06 -4.02 24.71
N ARG A 540 21.78 -4.25 23.62
CA ARG A 540 22.59 -5.47 23.46
C ARG A 540 23.69 -5.57 24.54
N LEU A 541 24.33 -4.46 24.88
CA LEU A 541 25.33 -4.43 25.96
C LEU A 541 24.70 -4.63 27.36
N ILE A 542 23.48 -4.10 27.55
CA ILE A 542 22.69 -4.35 28.78
C ILE A 542 22.39 -5.85 28.92
N LEU A 543 22.01 -6.52 27.84
CA LEU A 543 21.77 -7.98 27.81
C LEU A 543 23.06 -8.75 28.10
N GLU A 544 24.13 -8.48 27.36
CA GLU A 544 25.44 -9.13 27.47
C GLU A 544 26.03 -9.04 28.88
N ASN A 545 25.79 -7.93 29.58
CA ASN A 545 26.25 -7.72 30.96
C ASN A 545 25.20 -8.02 32.03
N SER A 546 24.09 -8.70 31.66
CA SER A 546 23.02 -9.12 32.58
C SER A 546 22.50 -8.02 33.51
N LYS A 547 22.43 -6.76 32.99
CA LYS A 547 21.89 -5.63 33.74
C LYS A 547 20.37 -5.66 33.81
N ASP A 548 19.81 -5.04 34.83
CA ASP A 548 18.35 -4.91 34.99
C ASP A 548 17.72 -4.17 33.81
N ARG A 549 16.52 -4.63 33.42
CA ARG A 549 15.76 -4.14 32.28
C ARG A 549 14.35 -3.75 32.66
N GLY A 550 13.62 -3.12 31.75
CA GLY A 550 12.23 -2.69 31.90
C GLY A 550 12.10 -1.17 32.03
N PHE A 551 10.88 -0.69 31.78
CA PHE A 551 10.58 0.74 31.64
C PHE A 551 11.06 1.60 32.81
N GLU A 552 10.79 1.20 34.06
CA GLU A 552 11.17 2.00 35.23
C GLU A 552 12.70 2.04 35.42
N THR A 553 13.41 0.94 35.17
CA THR A 553 14.89 0.93 35.19
C THR A 553 15.46 1.87 34.14
N TYR A 554 14.96 1.77 32.92
CA TYR A 554 15.41 2.64 31.82
C TYR A 554 15.11 4.12 32.10
N LYS A 555 13.93 4.43 32.62
CA LYS A 555 13.50 5.77 32.98
C LYS A 555 14.41 6.43 34.02
N ILE A 556 14.79 5.67 35.05
CA ILE A 556 15.72 6.14 36.08
C ILE A 556 17.13 6.36 35.50
N LYS A 557 17.65 5.36 34.77
CA LYS A 557 19.01 5.40 34.20
C LYS A 557 19.15 6.49 33.15
N LEU A 558 18.15 6.70 32.31
CA LEU A 558 18.16 7.65 31.20
C LEU A 558 17.59 9.04 31.55
N LEU A 559 17.38 9.35 32.83
CA LEU A 559 16.81 10.63 33.27
C LEU A 559 17.56 11.85 32.68
N ASN A 560 18.89 11.77 32.61
CA ASN A 560 19.75 12.81 32.09
C ASN A 560 20.20 12.60 30.64
N VAL A 561 19.47 11.79 29.84
CA VAL A 561 19.83 11.56 28.43
C VAL A 561 19.71 12.83 27.59
N LYS A 562 18.92 13.81 28.03
CA LYS A 562 18.82 15.14 27.42
C LYS A 562 20.15 15.89 27.36
N ASP A 563 21.05 15.61 28.31
CA ASP A 563 22.36 16.27 28.41
C ASP A 563 23.45 15.52 27.61
N PHE A 564 23.08 14.47 26.91
CA PHE A 564 23.99 13.73 26.03
C PHE A 564 24.05 14.37 24.64
N ASN A 565 25.26 14.63 24.15
CA ASN A 565 25.46 15.24 22.83
C ASN A 565 25.44 14.18 21.72
N PHE A 566 24.34 14.08 20.97
CA PHE A 566 24.19 13.16 19.83
C PHE A 566 24.79 13.72 18.53
N ALA A 567 25.11 15.00 18.44
CA ALA A 567 25.55 15.67 17.21
C ALA A 567 26.81 15.11 16.55
N PRO A 568 27.84 14.63 17.30
CA PRO A 568 29.06 14.08 16.72
C PRO A 568 28.83 12.76 15.95
N TYR A 569 27.78 12.00 16.29
CA TYR A 569 27.59 10.67 15.74
C TYR A 569 26.90 10.72 14.37
N LYS A 570 27.68 10.42 13.32
CA LYS A 570 27.17 10.27 11.94
C LYS A 570 26.66 8.85 11.71
N SER A 571 26.10 8.58 10.54
CA SER A 571 25.45 7.30 10.21
C SER A 571 26.31 6.05 10.46
N SER A 572 27.63 6.13 10.28
CA SER A 572 28.58 5.03 10.55
C SER A 572 28.96 4.86 12.02
N HIS A 573 28.64 5.83 12.89
CA HIS A 573 29.10 5.86 14.31
C HIS A 573 28.04 5.31 15.27
N TRP A 574 26.98 4.66 14.80
CA TRP A 574 25.92 4.13 15.66
C TRP A 574 26.42 3.11 16.68
N ASN A 575 27.44 2.30 16.32
CA ASN A 575 28.00 1.30 17.22
C ASN A 575 28.77 1.97 18.39
N GLN A 576 29.60 2.97 18.08
CA GLN A 576 30.29 3.76 19.11
C GLN A 576 29.30 4.50 20.00
N LEU A 577 28.27 5.11 19.40
CA LEU A 577 27.19 5.74 20.16
C LEU A 577 26.55 4.78 21.18
N GLY A 578 26.32 3.52 20.79
CA GLY A 578 25.73 2.52 21.68
C GLY A 578 26.66 2.17 22.85
N ILE A 579 27.96 2.10 22.61
CA ILE A 579 28.98 1.88 23.66
C ILE A 579 29.00 3.08 24.63
N ASP A 580 29.10 4.29 24.11
CA ASP A 580 29.16 5.51 24.92
C ASP A 580 27.86 5.73 25.74
N LEU A 581 26.69 5.34 25.21
CA LEU A 581 25.43 5.35 25.96
C LEU A 581 25.45 4.33 27.09
N TYR A 582 25.92 3.11 26.82
CA TYR A 582 26.03 2.07 27.84
C TYR A 582 26.99 2.50 28.96
N GLU A 583 28.19 2.93 28.62
CA GLU A 583 29.20 3.37 29.59
C GLU A 583 28.70 4.53 30.48
N LYS A 584 27.99 5.49 29.88
CA LYS A 584 27.51 6.66 30.62
C LYS A 584 26.34 6.38 31.54
N PHE A 585 25.42 5.49 31.13
CA PHE A 585 24.13 5.34 31.82
C PHE A 585 23.91 3.97 32.48
N PHE A 586 24.64 2.91 32.08
CA PHE A 586 24.37 1.54 32.53
C PHE A 586 25.59 0.80 33.11
N ALA A 587 26.82 1.29 32.84
CA ALA A 587 28.02 0.68 33.37
C ALA A 587 28.13 0.75 34.91
#